data_fdec1c4d59222a0a7c50720c2b71296b
#
_entry.id   fdec1c4d59222a0a7c50720c2b71296b
#
_cell.length_a   1.000
_cell.length_b   1.000
_cell.length_c   1.000
_cell.angle_alpha   90.00
_cell.angle_beta   90.00
_cell.angle_gamma   90.00
#
_symmetry.space_group_name_H-M   'P 1'
#
loop_
_entity.id
_entity.type
_entity.pdbx_description
1 polymer ?
#
loop_
_entity_poly.entity_id
_entity_poly.type
_entity_poly.pdbx_seq_one_letter_code
_entity_poly.pdbx_strand_id
1 'polypeptide(L)' 'MGQLYANIIVDISQEKLDRTFSYLVPETMQNLIHIGDVVEVPFGKGNRLTKGYVVELTGTTQYQISKMKPVQ' A
#
# COMPACT_ATOMS: atom_id res chain seq x y z
N MET A 1 3.58 6.93 18.37
CA MET A 1 4.04 6.67 17.20
C MET A 1 4.22 5.27 16.67
N GLY A 2 3.18 4.58 16.32
CA GLY A 2 3.23 3.28 15.73
C GLY A 2 3.47 3.35 14.24
N GLN A 3 3.91 2.24 13.66
CA GLN A 3 3.90 2.05 12.24
C GLN A 3 2.46 1.92 11.76
N LEU A 4 2.19 2.43 10.58
CA LEU A 4 0.91 2.26 9.93
C LEU A 4 1.13 1.56 8.60
N TYR A 5 0.28 0.59 8.32
CA TYR A 5 0.33 -0.20 7.10
C TYR A 5 -0.98 -0.06 6.35
N ALA A 6 -0.90 -0.04 5.05
CA ALA A 6 -2.09 0.02 4.21
C ALA A 6 -2.19 -1.25 3.38
N ASN A 7 -3.35 -1.86 3.40
CA ASN A 7 -3.66 -2.94 2.47
C ASN A 7 -4.30 -2.32 1.25
N ILE A 8 -3.72 -2.58 0.10
CA ILE A 8 -4.02 -1.86 -1.12
C ILE A 8 -4.32 -2.84 -2.25
N ILE A 9 -5.42 -2.59 -2.96
CA ILE A 9 -5.68 -3.28 -4.21
C ILE A 9 -4.99 -2.50 -5.30
N VAL A 10 -4.01 -3.13 -5.95
CA VAL A 10 -3.24 -2.46 -7.00
C VAL A 10 -3.98 -2.61 -8.33
N ASP A 11 -4.16 -1.49 -9.01
CA ASP A 11 -4.86 -1.47 -10.28
C ASP A 11 -3.92 -1.94 -11.39
N ILE A 12 -4.02 -3.22 -11.70
CA ILE A 12 -3.25 -3.85 -12.76
C ILE A 12 -4.23 -4.19 -13.88
N SER A 13 -4.10 -3.53 -15.00
CA SER A 13 -5.10 -3.57 -16.05
C SER A 13 -5.28 -4.93 -16.72
N GLN A 14 -4.34 -5.85 -16.55
CA GLN A 14 -4.38 -7.13 -17.27
C GLN A 14 -4.86 -8.30 -16.42
N GLU A 15 -4.97 -8.12 -15.13
CA GLU A 15 -5.41 -9.19 -14.24
C GLU A 15 -6.34 -8.63 -13.19
N LYS A 16 -7.49 -9.26 -13.06
CA LYS A 16 -8.37 -8.94 -11.94
C LYS A 16 -7.82 -9.61 -10.71
N LEU A 17 -6.93 -8.92 -10.02
CA LEU A 17 -6.39 -9.44 -8.78
C LEU A 17 -7.28 -8.96 -7.64
N ASP A 18 -7.97 -9.92 -7.03
CA ASP A 18 -8.70 -9.65 -5.80
C ASP A 18 -7.76 -9.66 -4.59
N ARG A 19 -6.47 -9.52 -4.84
CA ARG A 19 -5.48 -9.58 -3.78
C ARG A 19 -5.10 -8.20 -3.33
N THR A 20 -4.95 -8.06 -2.03
CA THR A 20 -4.37 -6.86 -1.46
C THR A 20 -2.89 -7.07 -1.23
N PHE A 21 -2.15 -5.97 -1.34
CA PHE A 21 -0.72 -5.94 -1.02
C PHE A 21 -0.52 -4.94 0.12
N SER A 22 0.34 -5.29 1.06
CA SER A 22 0.60 -4.43 2.21
C SER A 22 1.76 -3.50 1.94
N TYR A 23 1.58 -2.23 2.25
CA TYR A 23 2.58 -1.19 2.07
C TYR A 23 2.77 -0.42 3.37
N LEU A 24 3.97 0.10 3.57
CA LEU A 24 4.23 1.01 4.67
C LEU A 24 3.62 2.38 4.37
N VAL A 25 3.01 2.98 5.37
CA VAL A 25 2.53 4.35 5.25
C VAL A 25 3.56 5.25 5.90
N PRO A 26 4.26 6.12 5.14
CA PRO A 26 5.23 7.05 5.74
C PRO A 26 4.56 7.97 6.75
N GLU A 27 5.31 8.37 7.78
CA GLU A 27 4.77 9.25 8.82
C GLU A 27 4.12 10.50 8.25
N THR A 28 4.68 11.05 7.19
CA THR A 28 4.16 12.26 6.57
C THR A 28 2.78 12.05 5.94
N MET A 29 2.39 10.81 5.70
CA MET A 29 1.11 10.48 5.08
C MET A 29 0.10 9.93 6.07
N GLN A 30 0.50 9.58 7.28
CA GLN A 30 -0.38 8.88 8.21
C GLN A 30 -1.64 9.65 8.57
N ASN A 31 -1.57 10.98 8.57
CA ASN A 31 -2.73 11.82 8.86
C ASN A 31 -3.52 12.19 7.62
N LEU A 32 -3.03 11.82 6.45
CA LEU A 32 -3.64 12.21 5.18
C LEU A 32 -4.32 11.05 4.46
N ILE A 33 -3.91 9.82 4.77
CA ILE A 33 -4.40 8.65 4.05
C ILE A 33 -5.68 8.12 4.71
N HIS A 34 -6.64 7.73 3.89
CA HIS A 34 -7.92 7.20 4.36
C HIS A 34 -8.32 6.02 3.50
N ILE A 35 -9.15 5.14 4.08
CA ILE A 35 -9.73 4.03 3.34
C ILE A 35 -10.56 4.61 2.20
N GLY A 36 -10.36 4.04 1.01
CA GLY A 36 -11.01 4.52 -0.21
C GLY A 36 -10.15 5.47 -1.04
N ASP A 37 -9.03 5.92 -0.48
CA ASP A 37 -8.15 6.82 -1.23
C ASP A 37 -7.46 6.09 -2.38
N VAL A 38 -7.20 6.84 -3.43
CA VAL A 38 -6.36 6.39 -4.53
C VAL A 38 -4.94 6.86 -4.27
N VAL A 39 -4.01 5.94 -4.28
CA VAL A 39 -2.59 6.23 -4.01
C VAL A 39 -1.73 5.61 -5.11
N GLU A 40 -0.46 6.01 -5.14
CA GLU A 40 0.52 5.38 -6.00
C GLU A 40 1.46 4.54 -5.16
N VAL A 41 1.75 3.33 -5.64
CA VAL A 41 2.63 2.40 -4.93
C VAL A 41 3.61 1.80 -5.92
N PRO A 42 4.85 1.51 -5.47
CA PRO A 42 5.79 0.79 -6.31
C PRO A 42 5.35 -0.67 -6.41
N PHE A 43 5.29 -1.20 -7.63
CA PHE A 43 4.78 -2.54 -7.85
C PHE A 43 5.62 -3.27 -8.89
N GLY A 44 5.81 -4.58 -8.64
CA GLY A 44 6.50 -5.46 -9.56
C GLY A 44 8.01 -5.25 -9.62
N LYS A 45 8.64 -5.93 -10.55
CA LYS A 45 10.07 -5.75 -10.81
C LYS A 45 10.29 -4.36 -11.36
N GLY A 46 11.25 -3.64 -10.83
CA GLY A 46 11.52 -2.28 -11.25
C GLY A 46 10.71 -1.23 -10.52
N ASN A 47 9.85 -1.62 -9.59
CA ASN A 47 9.14 -0.70 -8.71
C ASN A 47 8.42 0.42 -9.46
N ARG A 48 7.65 0.07 -10.47
CA ARG A 48 6.87 1.04 -11.21
C ARG A 48 5.76 1.61 -10.35
N LEU A 49 5.60 2.91 -10.35
CA LEU A 49 4.50 3.54 -9.64
C LEU A 49 3.19 3.15 -10.31
N THR A 50 2.32 2.54 -9.54
CA THR A 50 1.06 2.00 -10.01
C THR A 50 -0.06 2.50 -9.11
N LYS A 51 -1.19 2.82 -9.72
CA LYS A 51 -2.35 3.26 -8.96
C LYS A 51 -2.88 2.12 -8.09
N GLY A 52 -3.26 2.45 -6.87
CA GLY A 52 -3.88 1.50 -5.96
C GLY A 52 -4.97 2.14 -5.13
N TYR A 53 -5.80 1.30 -4.54
CA TYR A 53 -6.91 1.74 -3.71
C TYR A 53 -6.72 1.22 -2.30
N VAL A 54 -6.78 2.13 -1.33
CA VAL A 54 -6.63 1.77 0.08
C VAL A 54 -7.92 1.11 0.55
N VAL A 55 -7.84 -0.15 0.96
CA VAL A 55 -9.01 -0.89 1.45
C VAL A 55 -8.94 -1.13 2.95
N GLU A 56 -7.77 -1.03 3.55
CA GLU A 56 -7.62 -1.21 4.98
C GLU A 56 -6.40 -0.46 5.48
N LEU A 57 -6.50 0.08 6.68
CA LEU A 57 -5.36 0.68 7.39
C LEU A 57 -5.21 -0.07 8.72
N THR A 58 -4.00 -0.50 9.03
CA THR A 58 -3.76 -1.32 10.22
C THR A 58 -2.41 -0.99 10.83
N GLY A 59 -2.32 -1.18 12.14
CA GLY A 59 -1.06 -0.99 12.87
C GLY A 59 -0.22 -2.26 12.95
N THR A 60 -0.66 -3.35 12.36
CA THR A 60 0.05 -4.63 12.42
C THR A 60 0.17 -5.23 11.04
N THR A 61 1.20 -6.05 10.85
CA THR A 61 1.39 -6.76 9.59
C THR A 61 2.02 -8.12 9.86
N GLN A 62 1.68 -9.09 9.01
CA GLN A 62 2.30 -10.41 9.03
C GLN A 62 3.50 -10.49 8.09
N TYR A 63 3.74 -9.44 7.32
CA TYR A 63 4.83 -9.41 6.35
C TYR A 63 6.10 -8.87 6.99
N GLN A 64 7.24 -9.21 6.39
CA GLN A 64 8.52 -8.70 6.86
C GLN A 64 8.65 -7.22 6.48
N ILE A 65 8.75 -6.37 7.49
CA ILE A 65 8.82 -4.93 7.29
C ILE A 65 9.99 -4.55 6.39
N SER A 66 11.13 -5.25 6.53
CA SER A 66 12.31 -4.96 5.73
C SER A 66 12.11 -5.14 4.22
N LYS A 67 11.09 -5.89 3.84
CA LYS A 67 10.76 -6.11 2.43
C LYS A 67 9.57 -5.31 1.94
N MET A 68 8.94 -4.55 2.83
CA MET A 68 7.79 -3.74 2.46
C MET A 68 8.23 -2.44 1.80
N LYS A 69 7.45 -2.03 0.83
CA LYS A 69 7.68 -0.78 0.13
C LYS A 69 6.72 0.28 0.65
N PRO A 70 7.10 1.54 0.62
CA PRO A 70 6.21 2.60 1.09
C PRO A 70 5.22 3.04 0.02
N VAL A 71 4.09 3.56 0.47
CA VAL A 71 3.16 4.31 -0.38
C VAL A 71 3.87 5.58 -0.83
N GLN A 72 3.72 5.93 -2.08
CA GLN A 72 4.37 7.11 -2.65
C GLN A 72 3.45 8.32 -2.66
#